data_1869c4986bacefecf2416f76518b42fc
#
_entry.id   1869c4986bacefecf2416f76518b42fc
#
_cell.length_a   1.000
_cell.length_b   1.000
_cell.length_c   1.000
_cell.angle_alpha   90.00
_cell.angle_beta   90.00
_cell.angle_gamma   90.00
#
_symmetry.space_group_name_H-M   'P 1'
#
loop_
_entity.id
_entity.type
_entity.pdbx_description
1 polymer ?
#
loop_
_entity_poly.entity_id
_entity_poly.type
_entity_poly.pdbx_seq_one_letter_code
_entity_poly.pdbx_strand_id
1 'polypeptide(L)'
;MLRIAVPNKGSLADSSIAILKEAGYRQRTDSRDLVLSDPENAVEFYYLRPRDIAIYVGSGELEAGITGRDLLIDSGAPAEEVLALDFGGSTFRFAAPASTAWKPSDIAGKRVATAYPGLVEKHLKDLKISASVVRLDGAVESSVRLGVADLIADVVSTGNTLKQAGLAIFGEPILISEAILIKRAGSVLPAGLEILLRRLQGVVTARQYVLLDYDIPKSGLDKACAITPGLESPTISPLQKPDWAAVRAMVLRKDTNRLMDELWALGARGILVTDIHACRL
;
A
#
# COMPACT_ATOMS: atom_id res chain seq x y z
N MET A 1 -3.95 -3.97 -27.04
CA MET A 1 -4.58 -3.81 -25.70
C MET A 1 -3.48 -3.93 -24.66
N LEU A 2 -3.54 -3.13 -23.62
CA LEU A 2 -2.61 -3.18 -22.49
C LEU A 2 -2.99 -4.41 -21.61
N ARG A 3 -2.02 -5.28 -21.32
CA ARG A 3 -2.24 -6.49 -20.50
C ARG A 3 -1.72 -6.27 -19.09
N ILE A 4 -2.60 -6.43 -18.11
CA ILE A 4 -2.31 -6.11 -16.72
C ILE A 4 -2.60 -7.30 -15.81
N ALA A 5 -1.63 -7.68 -14.98
CA ALA A 5 -1.82 -8.70 -13.95
C ALA A 5 -2.52 -8.12 -12.71
N VAL A 6 -3.49 -8.85 -12.18
CA VAL A 6 -4.23 -8.52 -10.95
C VAL A 6 -4.19 -9.73 -10.02
N PRO A 7 -4.02 -9.55 -8.70
CA PRO A 7 -4.11 -10.64 -7.74
C PRO A 7 -5.46 -11.39 -7.82
N ASN A 8 -5.41 -12.73 -7.93
CA ASN A 8 -6.63 -13.53 -8.02
C ASN A 8 -7.17 -14.01 -6.68
N LYS A 9 -6.37 -13.92 -5.60
CA LYS A 9 -6.69 -14.37 -4.25
C LYS A 9 -5.80 -13.69 -3.20
N GLY A 10 -6.14 -13.90 -1.94
CA GLY A 10 -5.40 -13.33 -0.78
C GLY A 10 -5.81 -11.89 -0.49
N SER A 11 -5.13 -11.30 0.48
CA SER A 11 -5.45 -9.96 1.02
C SER A 11 -5.37 -8.82 -0.01
N LEU A 12 -4.65 -9.02 -1.11
CA LEU A 12 -4.51 -8.00 -2.15
C LEU A 12 -5.63 -8.03 -3.20
N ALA A 13 -6.36 -9.15 -3.36
CA ALA A 13 -7.26 -9.35 -4.49
C ALA A 13 -8.45 -8.36 -4.50
N ASP A 14 -9.21 -8.30 -3.41
CA ASP A 14 -10.42 -7.47 -3.35
C ASP A 14 -10.10 -5.98 -3.43
N SER A 15 -9.04 -5.55 -2.75
CA SER A 15 -8.57 -4.15 -2.79
C SER A 15 -8.04 -3.76 -4.17
N SER A 16 -7.37 -4.67 -4.90
CA SER A 16 -6.93 -4.43 -6.27
C SER A 16 -8.12 -4.27 -7.23
N ILE A 17 -9.14 -5.10 -7.08
CA ILE A 17 -10.38 -4.99 -7.86
C ILE A 17 -11.09 -3.67 -7.53
N ALA A 18 -11.17 -3.29 -6.25
CA ALA A 18 -11.83 -2.06 -5.82
C ALA A 18 -11.15 -0.82 -6.41
N ILE A 19 -9.82 -0.70 -6.27
CA ILE A 19 -9.09 0.49 -6.77
C ILE A 19 -9.18 0.60 -8.30
N LEU A 20 -9.16 -0.51 -9.04
CA LEU A 20 -9.32 -0.52 -10.48
C LEU A 20 -10.75 -0.10 -10.90
N LYS A 21 -11.79 -0.53 -10.17
CA LYS A 21 -13.17 -0.07 -10.39
C LYS A 21 -13.31 1.44 -10.15
N GLU A 22 -12.76 1.95 -9.05
CA GLU A 22 -12.74 3.38 -8.74
C GLU A 22 -11.97 4.19 -9.80
N ALA A 23 -10.93 3.59 -10.40
CA ALA A 23 -10.19 4.17 -11.51
C ALA A 23 -10.94 4.09 -12.87
N GLY A 24 -12.17 3.53 -12.90
CA GLY A 24 -13.04 3.45 -14.06
C GLY A 24 -12.78 2.26 -14.98
N TYR A 25 -12.15 1.20 -14.47
CA TYR A 25 -11.92 -0.03 -15.22
C TYR A 25 -12.95 -1.10 -14.86
N ARG A 26 -13.46 -1.78 -15.88
CA ARG A 26 -14.30 -2.97 -15.68
C ARG A 26 -13.51 -4.07 -14.99
N GLN A 27 -14.10 -4.73 -14.02
CA GLN A 27 -13.48 -5.83 -13.28
C GLN A 27 -14.41 -7.05 -13.25
N ARG A 28 -13.83 -8.25 -13.11
CA ARG A 28 -14.59 -9.51 -13.03
C ARG A 28 -15.58 -9.48 -11.86
N THR A 29 -16.69 -10.18 -12.05
CA THR A 29 -17.72 -10.44 -11.03
C THR A 29 -17.64 -11.87 -10.50
N ASP A 30 -17.17 -12.82 -11.30
CA ASP A 30 -16.92 -14.21 -10.89
C ASP A 30 -15.41 -14.40 -10.63
N SER A 31 -15.08 -14.92 -9.45
CA SER A 31 -13.68 -15.19 -9.06
C SER A 31 -13.01 -16.29 -9.91
N ARG A 32 -13.78 -17.08 -10.64
CA ARG A 32 -13.27 -18.14 -11.55
C ARG A 32 -12.76 -17.59 -12.87
N ASP A 33 -13.18 -16.38 -13.25
CA ASP A 33 -12.68 -15.74 -14.47
C ASP A 33 -11.20 -15.42 -14.31
N LEU A 34 -10.37 -15.97 -15.18
CA LEU A 34 -8.92 -15.76 -15.17
C LEU A 34 -8.49 -14.60 -16.06
N VAL A 35 -9.33 -14.21 -17.01
CA VAL A 35 -9.06 -13.09 -17.94
C VAL A 35 -10.35 -12.30 -18.12
N LEU A 36 -10.22 -10.97 -18.17
CA LEU A 36 -11.33 -10.07 -18.47
C LEU A 36 -10.85 -8.98 -19.43
N SER A 37 -11.55 -8.83 -20.55
CA SER A 37 -11.33 -7.75 -21.49
C SER A 37 -12.20 -6.53 -21.17
N ASP A 38 -11.58 -5.35 -21.17
CA ASP A 38 -12.22 -4.04 -21.07
C ASP A 38 -11.94 -3.24 -22.35
N PRO A 39 -12.74 -3.44 -23.41
CA PRO A 39 -12.51 -2.82 -24.71
C PRO A 39 -12.59 -1.29 -24.70
N GLU A 40 -13.44 -0.72 -23.84
CA GLU A 40 -13.61 0.73 -23.71
C GLU A 40 -12.32 1.43 -23.25
N ASN A 41 -11.57 0.75 -22.38
CA ASN A 41 -10.28 1.23 -21.87
C ASN A 41 -9.08 0.63 -22.62
N ALA A 42 -9.30 -0.23 -23.62
CA ALA A 42 -8.27 -0.97 -24.36
C ALA A 42 -7.31 -1.77 -23.45
N VAL A 43 -7.85 -2.39 -22.39
CA VAL A 43 -7.10 -3.16 -21.38
C VAL A 43 -7.64 -4.58 -21.29
N GLU A 44 -6.74 -5.52 -21.00
CA GLU A 44 -7.04 -6.90 -20.68
C GLU A 44 -6.42 -7.25 -19.31
N PHE A 45 -7.25 -7.70 -18.38
CA PHE A 45 -6.83 -8.06 -17.02
C PHE A 45 -6.63 -9.56 -16.89
N TYR A 46 -5.46 -9.96 -16.38
CA TYR A 46 -5.08 -11.34 -16.07
C TYR A 46 -5.05 -11.55 -14.56
N TYR A 47 -5.92 -12.41 -14.04
CA TYR A 47 -6.03 -12.70 -12.60
C TYR A 47 -5.09 -13.84 -12.23
N LEU A 48 -3.95 -13.51 -11.64
CA LEU A 48 -2.85 -14.40 -11.34
C LEU A 48 -2.58 -14.50 -9.84
N ARG A 49 -1.81 -15.50 -9.45
CA ARG A 49 -1.31 -15.55 -8.07
C ARG A 49 -0.37 -14.37 -7.81
N PRO A 50 -0.53 -13.64 -6.68
CA PRO A 50 0.31 -12.46 -6.38
C PRO A 50 1.81 -12.71 -6.54
N ARG A 51 2.29 -13.90 -6.14
CA ARG A 51 3.70 -14.30 -6.22
C ARG A 51 4.24 -14.45 -7.65
N ASP A 52 3.38 -14.77 -8.61
CA ASP A 52 3.77 -15.03 -9.99
C ASP A 52 3.78 -13.73 -10.83
N ILE A 53 3.09 -12.68 -10.37
CA ILE A 53 2.87 -11.44 -11.14
C ILE A 53 4.19 -10.77 -11.53
N ALA A 54 5.12 -10.65 -10.57
CA ALA A 54 6.41 -10.00 -10.84
C ALA A 54 7.23 -10.74 -11.92
N ILE A 55 7.08 -12.07 -12.01
CA ILE A 55 7.76 -12.91 -13.02
C ILE A 55 7.21 -12.60 -14.41
N TYR A 56 5.87 -12.58 -14.58
CA TYR A 56 5.24 -12.29 -15.88
C TYR A 56 5.50 -10.86 -16.36
N VAL A 57 5.52 -9.89 -15.45
CA VAL A 57 5.83 -8.50 -15.77
C VAL A 57 7.32 -8.35 -16.10
N GLY A 58 8.20 -8.96 -15.31
CA GLY A 58 9.65 -8.90 -15.53
C GLY A 58 10.09 -9.56 -16.85
N SER A 59 9.45 -10.67 -17.25
CA SER A 59 9.70 -11.33 -18.53
C SER A 59 9.19 -10.52 -19.74
N GLY A 60 8.27 -9.56 -19.51
CA GLY A 60 7.66 -8.74 -20.57
C GLY A 60 6.43 -9.37 -21.21
N GLU A 61 5.91 -10.46 -20.66
CA GLU A 61 4.66 -11.09 -21.11
C GLU A 61 3.42 -10.24 -20.74
N LEU A 62 3.52 -9.45 -19.67
CA LEU A 62 2.51 -8.48 -19.26
C LEU A 62 3.17 -7.10 -19.08
N GLU A 63 2.47 -6.06 -19.48
CA GLU A 63 3.00 -4.68 -19.45
C GLU A 63 3.09 -4.11 -18.03
N ALA A 64 2.16 -4.52 -17.15
CA ALA A 64 2.12 -4.10 -15.74
C ALA A 64 1.42 -5.13 -14.85
N GLY A 65 1.51 -4.94 -13.54
CA GLY A 65 0.79 -5.78 -12.60
C GLY A 65 0.71 -5.17 -11.20
N ILE A 66 -0.31 -5.57 -10.44
CA ILE A 66 -0.44 -5.22 -9.02
C ILE A 66 0.06 -6.41 -8.18
N THR A 67 1.00 -6.17 -7.27
CA THR A 67 1.53 -7.20 -6.36
C THR A 67 1.98 -6.57 -5.04
N GLY A 68 2.51 -7.35 -4.10
CA GLY A 68 3.15 -6.83 -2.89
C GLY A 68 4.61 -6.44 -3.14
N ARG A 69 5.09 -5.37 -2.48
CA ARG A 69 6.51 -4.97 -2.56
C ARG A 69 7.43 -6.09 -2.08
N ASP A 70 7.02 -6.83 -1.06
CA ASP A 70 7.69 -8.03 -0.55
C ASP A 70 7.79 -9.14 -1.62
N LEU A 71 6.73 -9.39 -2.36
CA LEU A 71 6.68 -10.38 -3.43
C LEU A 71 7.54 -9.97 -4.63
N LEU A 72 7.58 -8.68 -4.97
CA LEU A 72 8.47 -8.17 -6.00
C LEU A 72 9.93 -8.43 -5.63
N ILE A 73 10.34 -8.07 -4.42
CA ILE A 73 11.73 -8.25 -3.95
C ILE A 73 12.08 -9.74 -3.85
N ASP A 74 11.16 -10.55 -3.30
CA ASP A 74 11.38 -12.01 -3.16
C ASP A 74 11.57 -12.70 -4.50
N SER A 75 10.87 -12.25 -5.54
CA SER A 75 10.93 -12.86 -6.87
C SER A 75 12.29 -12.68 -7.56
N GLY A 76 13.02 -11.61 -7.24
CA GLY A 76 14.22 -11.21 -7.98
C GLY A 76 13.99 -10.89 -9.45
N ALA A 77 12.71 -10.77 -9.90
CA ALA A 77 12.36 -10.51 -11.28
C ALA A 77 12.82 -9.10 -11.72
N PRO A 78 13.17 -8.90 -13.00
CA PRO A 78 13.55 -7.60 -13.54
C PRO A 78 12.32 -6.69 -13.75
N ALA A 79 11.62 -6.39 -12.67
CA ALA A 79 10.48 -5.49 -12.60
C ALA A 79 10.74 -4.40 -11.55
N GLU A 80 10.08 -3.26 -11.70
CA GLU A 80 10.24 -2.10 -10.83
C GLU A 80 8.89 -1.53 -10.41
N GLU A 81 8.84 -1.00 -9.19
CA GLU A 81 7.70 -0.29 -8.64
C GLU A 81 7.52 1.05 -9.37
N VAL A 82 6.28 1.36 -9.79
CA VAL A 82 5.92 2.64 -10.40
C VAL A 82 4.90 3.43 -9.58
N LEU A 83 4.14 2.76 -8.70
CA LEU A 83 3.16 3.41 -7.82
C LEU A 83 2.87 2.56 -6.60
N ALA A 84 2.93 3.16 -5.41
CA ALA A 84 2.38 2.62 -4.17
C ALA A 84 0.85 2.84 -4.14
N LEU A 85 0.09 1.81 -3.73
CA LEU A 85 -1.37 1.82 -3.85
C LEU A 85 -2.12 2.07 -2.54
N ASP A 86 -1.38 2.24 -1.44
CA ASP A 86 -1.90 2.59 -0.10
C ASP A 86 -2.92 1.56 0.46
N PHE A 87 -2.69 0.28 0.18
CA PHE A 87 -3.42 -0.82 0.82
C PHE A 87 -2.55 -2.07 0.98
N GLY A 88 -3.02 -3.03 1.79
CA GLY A 88 -2.29 -4.27 2.05
C GLY A 88 -1.00 -4.07 2.84
N GLY A 89 -0.91 -2.97 3.60
CA GLY A 89 0.27 -2.62 4.39
C GLY A 89 0.65 -3.71 5.39
N SER A 90 1.94 -4.05 5.45
CA SER A 90 2.50 -5.02 6.37
C SER A 90 3.97 -4.72 6.65
N THR A 91 4.52 -5.36 7.70
CA THR A 91 5.96 -5.31 7.95
C THR A 91 6.54 -6.71 7.84
N PHE A 92 7.70 -6.84 7.24
CA PHE A 92 8.47 -8.07 7.22
C PHE A 92 9.50 -8.03 8.35
N ARG A 93 9.49 -9.03 9.26
CA ARG A 93 10.24 -8.99 10.52
C ARG A 93 10.91 -10.30 10.82
N PHE A 94 12.04 -10.24 11.55
CA PHE A 94 12.58 -11.40 12.25
C PHE A 94 11.81 -11.66 13.54
N ALA A 95 11.60 -12.95 13.85
CA ALA A 95 11.06 -13.38 15.14
C ALA A 95 11.77 -14.67 15.58
N ALA A 96 12.01 -14.78 16.89
CA ALA A 96 12.76 -15.89 17.51
C ALA A 96 12.13 -16.27 18.85
N PRO A 97 12.52 -17.39 19.49
CA PRO A 97 11.99 -17.79 20.79
C PRO A 97 12.03 -16.67 21.82
N ALA A 98 10.86 -16.37 22.41
CA ALA A 98 10.71 -15.29 23.39
C ALA A 98 11.47 -15.53 24.69
N SER A 99 11.93 -16.76 24.95
CA SER A 99 12.73 -17.13 26.10
C SER A 99 14.15 -16.55 26.11
N THR A 100 14.62 -16.02 24.98
CA THR A 100 15.96 -15.47 24.81
C THR A 100 15.88 -14.10 24.16
N ALA A 101 16.66 -13.14 24.65
CA ALA A 101 16.78 -11.83 24.00
C ALA A 101 17.69 -11.94 22.77
N TRP A 102 17.11 -11.74 21.58
CA TRP A 102 17.81 -11.81 20.31
C TRP A 102 18.20 -10.42 19.79
N LYS A 103 19.36 -10.36 19.14
CA LYS A 103 19.86 -9.20 18.39
C LYS A 103 20.14 -9.61 16.95
N PRO A 104 20.19 -8.68 15.99
CA PRO A 104 20.51 -8.99 14.60
C PRO A 104 21.82 -9.74 14.41
N SER A 105 22.84 -9.49 15.25
CA SER A 105 24.13 -10.21 15.23
C SER A 105 24.01 -11.70 15.53
N ASP A 106 22.98 -12.12 16.28
CA ASP A 106 22.81 -13.50 16.73
C ASP A 106 22.27 -14.42 15.61
N ILE A 107 21.85 -13.82 14.47
CA ILE A 107 21.41 -14.53 13.27
C ILE A 107 22.56 -15.28 12.60
N ALA A 108 23.81 -14.84 12.81
CA ALA A 108 24.99 -15.47 12.20
C ALA A 108 25.09 -16.96 12.53
N GLY A 109 25.23 -17.79 11.50
CA GLY A 109 25.30 -19.24 11.60
C GLY A 109 23.99 -19.95 11.95
N LYS A 110 22.86 -19.25 12.00
CA LYS A 110 21.53 -19.80 12.32
C LYS A 110 20.75 -20.19 11.07
N ARG A 111 19.69 -20.98 11.28
CA ARG A 111 18.70 -21.36 10.25
C ARG A 111 17.51 -20.45 10.37
N VAL A 112 17.20 -19.71 9.31
CA VAL A 112 16.08 -18.77 9.22
C VAL A 112 14.99 -19.37 8.34
N ALA A 113 13.85 -19.73 8.91
CA ALA A 113 12.72 -20.19 8.11
C ALA A 113 11.90 -19.02 7.58
N THR A 114 11.47 -19.12 6.33
CA THR A 114 10.68 -18.09 5.65
C THR A 114 9.92 -18.64 4.44
N ALA A 115 8.80 -17.99 4.10
CA ALA A 115 8.13 -18.18 2.82
C ALA A 115 8.68 -17.23 1.71
N TYR A 116 9.65 -16.37 2.05
CA TYR A 116 10.23 -15.34 1.17
C TYR A 116 11.76 -15.45 1.15
N PRO A 117 12.31 -16.55 0.59
CA PRO A 117 13.76 -16.79 0.66
C PRO A 117 14.58 -15.73 -0.05
N GLY A 118 14.17 -15.26 -1.23
CA GLY A 118 14.90 -14.25 -1.99
C GLY A 118 15.00 -12.91 -1.27
N LEU A 119 13.91 -12.48 -0.61
CA LEU A 119 13.91 -11.26 0.21
C LEU A 119 14.85 -11.39 1.40
N VAL A 120 14.81 -12.51 2.12
CA VAL A 120 15.63 -12.75 3.32
C VAL A 120 17.11 -12.87 2.94
N GLU A 121 17.44 -13.64 1.90
CA GLU A 121 18.82 -13.78 1.40
C GLU A 121 19.41 -12.43 1.00
N LYS A 122 18.64 -11.60 0.27
CA LYS A 122 19.05 -10.25 -0.09
C LYS A 122 19.33 -9.40 1.16
N HIS A 123 18.43 -9.38 2.13
CA HIS A 123 18.59 -8.61 3.36
C HIS A 123 19.80 -9.06 4.19
N LEU A 124 20.00 -10.37 4.35
CA LEU A 124 21.17 -10.93 5.07
C LEU A 124 22.48 -10.56 4.37
N LYS A 125 22.50 -10.61 3.02
CA LYS A 125 23.65 -10.18 2.22
C LYS A 125 23.97 -8.70 2.41
N ASP A 126 22.96 -7.84 2.39
CA ASP A 126 23.12 -6.39 2.60
C ASP A 126 23.69 -6.09 4.00
N LEU A 127 23.30 -6.85 5.02
CA LEU A 127 23.85 -6.80 6.39
C LEU A 127 25.18 -7.52 6.56
N LYS A 128 25.68 -8.24 5.55
CA LYS A 128 26.88 -9.10 5.61
C LYS A 128 26.79 -10.17 6.70
N ILE A 129 25.58 -10.69 6.96
CA ILE A 129 25.33 -11.78 7.90
C ILE A 129 25.26 -13.10 7.14
N SER A 130 26.07 -14.09 7.53
CA SER A 130 26.00 -15.45 7.00
C SER A 130 25.01 -16.27 7.82
N ALA A 131 23.91 -16.72 7.24
CA ALA A 131 22.91 -17.60 7.85
C ALA A 131 22.35 -18.54 6.78
N SER A 132 21.74 -19.65 7.21
CA SER A 132 21.08 -20.60 6.30
C SER A 132 19.60 -20.28 6.18
N VAL A 133 19.10 -20.05 4.97
CA VAL A 133 17.68 -19.80 4.72
C VAL A 133 16.96 -21.11 4.42
N VAL A 134 15.90 -21.40 5.18
CA VAL A 134 15.05 -22.58 5.02
C VAL A 134 13.71 -22.14 4.43
N ARG A 135 13.45 -22.51 3.18
CA ARG A 135 12.18 -22.19 2.51
C ARG A 135 11.05 -23.05 3.04
N LEU A 136 9.95 -22.41 3.44
CA LEU A 136 8.69 -23.04 3.80
C LEU A 136 7.54 -22.31 3.11
N ASP A 137 6.53 -23.05 2.61
CA ASP A 137 5.41 -22.45 1.87
C ASP A 137 4.21 -22.11 2.77
N GLY A 138 4.31 -22.25 4.10
CA GLY A 138 3.30 -21.91 5.10
C GLY A 138 3.65 -22.40 6.49
N ALA A 139 2.89 -21.98 7.51
CA ALA A 139 3.07 -22.33 8.92
C ALA A 139 4.53 -22.14 9.41
N VAL A 140 5.16 -21.08 8.94
CA VAL A 140 6.58 -20.77 9.18
C VAL A 140 6.88 -20.69 10.67
N GLU A 141 5.96 -20.17 11.47
CA GLU A 141 6.05 -20.03 12.93
C GLU A 141 6.20 -21.38 13.66
N SER A 142 5.71 -22.47 13.07
CA SER A 142 5.82 -23.81 13.65
C SER A 142 7.21 -24.42 13.50
N SER A 143 8.01 -23.92 12.57
CA SER A 143 9.32 -24.48 12.22
C SER A 143 10.33 -24.46 13.38
N VAL A 144 10.26 -23.43 14.21
CA VAL A 144 11.15 -23.29 15.39
C VAL A 144 10.81 -24.34 16.42
N ARG A 145 9.54 -24.55 16.72
CA ARG A 145 9.10 -25.58 17.67
C ARG A 145 9.44 -27.00 17.20
N LEU A 146 9.42 -27.23 15.89
CA LEU A 146 9.76 -28.51 15.27
C LEU A 146 11.29 -28.71 15.11
N GLY A 147 12.11 -27.71 15.48
CA GLY A 147 13.56 -27.78 15.36
C GLY A 147 14.10 -27.71 13.91
N VAL A 148 13.26 -27.29 12.96
CA VAL A 148 13.65 -27.10 11.55
C VAL A 148 14.46 -25.82 11.37
N ALA A 149 14.14 -24.77 12.12
CA ALA A 149 14.86 -23.50 12.12
C ALA A 149 15.07 -22.98 13.54
N ASP A 150 15.98 -22.02 13.68
CA ASP A 150 16.32 -21.40 14.96
C ASP A 150 15.52 -20.12 15.17
N LEU A 151 15.13 -19.46 14.08
CA LEU A 151 14.29 -18.26 14.03
C LEU A 151 13.53 -18.22 12.70
N ILE A 152 12.63 -17.27 12.58
CA ILE A 152 11.87 -17.05 11.34
C ILE A 152 12.02 -15.61 10.84
N ALA A 153 11.73 -15.43 9.55
CA ALA A 153 11.47 -14.11 8.93
C ALA A 153 10.15 -14.19 8.16
N ASP A 154 9.17 -13.38 8.53
CA ASP A 154 7.84 -13.47 7.93
C ASP A 154 7.08 -12.13 7.98
N VAL A 155 5.97 -12.07 7.25
CA VAL A 155 5.04 -10.94 7.23
C VAL A 155 4.32 -10.85 8.56
N VAL A 156 4.36 -9.67 9.16
CA VAL A 156 3.72 -9.38 10.44
C VAL A 156 2.75 -8.20 10.27
N SER A 157 1.48 -8.45 10.53
CA SER A 157 0.46 -7.39 10.65
C SER A 157 0.19 -7.03 12.11
N THR A 158 -0.27 -7.97 12.93
CA THR A 158 -0.58 -7.77 14.36
C THR A 158 0.38 -8.48 15.31
N GLY A 159 1.13 -9.47 14.83
CA GLY A 159 2.04 -10.28 15.64
C GLY A 159 1.38 -11.31 16.57
N ASN A 160 0.06 -11.45 16.56
CA ASN A 160 -0.67 -12.37 17.44
C ASN A 160 -0.30 -13.83 17.20
N THR A 161 -0.15 -14.25 15.93
CA THR A 161 0.26 -15.62 15.55
C THR A 161 1.64 -15.95 16.11
N LEU A 162 2.57 -15.01 16.04
CA LEU A 162 3.92 -15.16 16.58
C LEU A 162 3.91 -15.34 18.10
N LYS A 163 3.12 -14.51 18.81
CA LYS A 163 2.99 -14.65 20.27
C LYS A 163 2.41 -16.00 20.68
N GLN A 164 1.41 -16.51 19.96
CA GLN A 164 0.83 -17.85 20.20
C GLN A 164 1.85 -18.98 19.96
N ALA A 165 2.78 -18.78 19.01
CA ALA A 165 3.86 -19.71 18.76
C ALA A 165 5.05 -19.56 19.73
N GLY A 166 4.98 -18.65 20.72
CA GLY A 166 6.07 -18.38 21.66
C GLY A 166 7.24 -17.62 21.08
N LEU A 167 7.01 -16.89 19.98
CA LEU A 167 8.02 -16.09 19.29
C LEU A 167 7.87 -14.60 19.62
N ALA A 168 8.99 -13.89 19.68
CA ALA A 168 9.07 -12.44 19.84
C ALA A 168 9.79 -11.82 18.64
N ILE A 169 9.27 -10.69 18.19
CA ILE A 169 9.91 -9.87 17.15
C ILE A 169 11.16 -9.21 17.73
N PHE A 170 12.22 -9.13 16.93
CA PHE A 170 13.44 -8.41 17.30
C PHE A 170 14.03 -7.64 16.11
N GLY A 171 14.88 -6.67 16.39
CA GLY A 171 15.50 -5.82 15.38
C GLY A 171 14.52 -4.88 14.66
N GLU A 172 15.05 -4.13 13.70
CA GLU A 172 14.27 -3.26 12.84
C GLU A 172 13.47 -4.06 11.79
N PRO A 173 12.43 -3.48 11.17
CA PRO A 173 11.76 -4.12 10.05
C PRO A 173 12.73 -4.43 8.91
N ILE A 174 12.66 -5.65 8.39
CA ILE A 174 13.39 -6.04 7.17
C ILE A 174 12.84 -5.25 5.97
N LEU A 175 11.51 -5.10 5.93
CA LEU A 175 10.80 -4.39 4.88
C LEU A 175 9.46 -3.84 5.40
N ILE A 176 9.09 -2.64 4.94
CA ILE A 176 7.72 -2.13 5.00
C ILE A 176 7.11 -2.37 3.62
N SER A 177 6.10 -3.23 3.56
CA SER A 177 5.44 -3.67 2.33
C SER A 177 4.01 -3.17 2.24
N GLU A 178 3.57 -2.95 1.03
CA GLU A 178 2.21 -2.65 0.64
C GLU A 178 1.95 -3.13 -0.79
N ALA A 179 0.72 -3.04 -1.25
CA ALA A 179 0.39 -3.25 -2.66
C ALA A 179 1.02 -2.17 -3.53
N ILE A 180 1.63 -2.59 -4.63
CA ILE A 180 2.29 -1.72 -5.59
C ILE A 180 1.88 -2.07 -7.02
N LEU A 181 1.87 -1.07 -7.90
CA LEU A 181 1.87 -1.29 -9.33
C LEU A 181 3.31 -1.41 -9.81
N ILE A 182 3.58 -2.43 -10.62
CA ILE A 182 4.90 -2.70 -11.17
C ILE A 182 4.87 -2.71 -12.70
N LYS A 183 6.01 -2.42 -13.32
CA LYS A 183 6.29 -2.62 -14.73
C LYS A 183 7.63 -3.32 -14.92
N ARG A 184 7.96 -3.75 -16.15
CA ARG A 184 9.31 -4.25 -16.46
C ARG A 184 10.34 -3.16 -16.23
N ALA A 185 11.44 -3.51 -15.55
CA ALA A 185 12.52 -2.58 -15.26
C ALA A 185 13.15 -2.01 -16.53
N GLY A 186 13.38 -0.70 -16.53
CA GLY A 186 13.99 0.01 -17.66
C GLY A 186 13.12 0.12 -18.92
N SER A 187 11.87 -0.39 -18.92
CA SER A 187 10.98 -0.25 -20.07
C SER A 187 10.34 1.15 -20.13
N VAL A 188 10.11 1.65 -21.34
CA VAL A 188 9.32 2.87 -21.57
C VAL A 188 7.86 2.60 -21.19
N LEU A 189 7.20 3.57 -20.58
CA LEU A 189 5.77 3.48 -20.28
C LEU A 189 4.94 3.57 -21.57
N PRO A 190 4.15 2.53 -21.93
CA PRO A 190 3.19 2.67 -23.02
C PRO A 190 2.09 3.69 -22.64
N ALA A 191 1.53 4.40 -23.64
CA ALA A 191 0.52 5.43 -23.42
C ALA A 191 -0.68 4.96 -22.58
N GLY A 192 -1.13 3.71 -22.76
CA GLY A 192 -2.21 3.11 -21.96
C GLY A 192 -1.83 2.94 -20.48
N LEU A 193 -0.56 2.66 -20.18
CA LEU A 193 -0.07 2.53 -18.80
C LEU A 193 0.06 3.89 -18.11
N GLU A 194 0.42 4.94 -18.84
CA GLU A 194 0.41 6.31 -18.30
C GLU A 194 -0.99 6.76 -17.90
N ILE A 195 -2.01 6.39 -18.67
CA ILE A 195 -3.41 6.68 -18.33
C ILE A 195 -3.81 5.93 -17.06
N LEU A 196 -3.47 4.63 -16.98
CA LEU A 196 -3.73 3.82 -15.78
C LEU A 196 -3.06 4.42 -14.54
N LEU A 197 -1.78 4.78 -14.63
CA LEU A 197 -1.04 5.41 -13.55
C LEU A 197 -1.72 6.67 -13.03
N ARG A 198 -2.07 7.60 -13.91
CA ARG A 198 -2.76 8.85 -13.52
C ARG A 198 -4.12 8.59 -12.88
N ARG A 199 -4.87 7.59 -13.35
CA ARG A 199 -6.15 7.21 -12.77
C ARG A 199 -5.99 6.61 -11.38
N LEU A 200 -5.06 5.66 -11.21
CA LEU A 200 -4.77 5.05 -9.91
C LEU A 200 -4.21 6.07 -8.90
N GLN A 201 -3.28 6.94 -9.34
CA GLN A 201 -2.79 8.02 -8.50
C GLN A 201 -3.94 8.93 -8.01
N GLY A 202 -4.88 9.26 -8.91
CA GLY A 202 -6.05 10.04 -8.55
C GLY A 202 -6.96 9.34 -7.54
N VAL A 203 -7.11 8.02 -7.60
CA VAL A 203 -7.87 7.24 -6.61
C VAL A 203 -7.12 7.18 -5.26
N VAL A 204 -5.80 6.91 -5.28
CA VAL A 204 -4.98 6.91 -4.06
C VAL A 204 -5.10 8.25 -3.34
N THR A 205 -4.94 9.36 -4.07
CA THR A 205 -5.12 10.70 -3.50
C THR A 205 -6.53 10.93 -2.99
N ALA A 206 -7.56 10.56 -3.76
CA ALA A 206 -8.96 10.70 -3.34
C ALA A 206 -9.28 9.94 -2.05
N ARG A 207 -8.63 8.81 -1.82
CA ARG A 207 -8.79 8.02 -0.57
C ARG A 207 -8.10 8.66 0.63
N GLN A 208 -6.98 9.36 0.42
CA GLN A 208 -6.20 10.02 1.47
C GLN A 208 -6.79 11.35 1.90
N TYR A 209 -7.55 12.04 1.05
CA TYR A 209 -8.07 13.37 1.30
C TYR A 209 -9.60 13.39 1.35
N VAL A 210 -10.11 14.47 1.94
CA VAL A 210 -11.53 14.86 1.94
C VAL A 210 -11.65 16.33 1.59
N LEU A 211 -12.82 16.75 1.12
CA LEU A 211 -13.18 18.17 1.05
C LEU A 211 -13.77 18.58 2.40
N LEU A 212 -13.18 19.60 2.99
CA LEU A 212 -13.66 20.25 4.21
C LEU A 212 -14.23 21.62 3.82
N ASP A 213 -15.53 21.79 4.03
CA ASP A 213 -16.26 23.03 3.83
C ASP A 213 -16.63 23.61 5.19
N TYR A 214 -16.52 24.92 5.38
CA TYR A 214 -16.98 25.60 6.59
C TYR A 214 -17.22 27.08 6.36
N ASP A 215 -18.08 27.65 7.20
CA ASP A 215 -18.34 29.09 7.27
C ASP A 215 -17.62 29.69 8.46
N ILE A 216 -16.96 30.85 8.28
CA ILE A 216 -16.20 31.49 9.36
C ILE A 216 -16.36 33.02 9.33
N PRO A 217 -16.39 33.69 10.52
CA PRO A 217 -16.27 35.14 10.57
C PRO A 217 -14.98 35.60 9.91
N LYS A 218 -15.01 36.67 9.13
CA LYS A 218 -13.81 37.23 8.46
C LYS A 218 -12.66 37.52 9.40
N SER A 219 -12.93 37.84 10.67
CA SER A 219 -11.91 38.06 11.69
C SER A 219 -11.08 36.82 12.03
N GLY A 220 -11.60 35.63 11.77
CA GLY A 220 -10.93 34.34 11.98
C GLY A 220 -10.35 33.72 10.70
N LEU A 221 -10.64 34.31 9.53
CA LEU A 221 -10.36 33.70 8.23
C LEU A 221 -8.90 33.32 8.02
N ASP A 222 -7.96 34.23 8.28
CA ASP A 222 -6.53 33.96 8.06
C ASP A 222 -6.00 32.81 8.92
N LYS A 223 -6.46 32.73 10.18
CA LYS A 223 -6.09 31.64 11.09
C LYS A 223 -6.69 30.30 10.60
N ALA A 224 -7.92 30.32 10.14
CA ALA A 224 -8.58 29.12 9.62
C ALA A 224 -7.91 28.62 8.33
N CYS A 225 -7.56 29.51 7.41
CA CYS A 225 -6.81 29.15 6.20
C CYS A 225 -5.39 28.62 6.53
N ALA A 226 -4.76 29.09 7.60
CA ALA A 226 -3.46 28.57 8.02
C ALA A 226 -3.52 27.10 8.51
N ILE A 227 -4.61 26.68 9.15
CA ILE A 227 -4.81 25.27 9.58
C ILE A 227 -5.41 24.39 8.49
N THR A 228 -6.05 24.97 7.47
CA THR A 228 -6.59 24.25 6.31
C THR A 228 -6.06 24.85 4.99
N PRO A 229 -4.74 24.74 4.73
CA PRO A 229 -4.11 25.41 3.58
C PRO A 229 -4.53 24.78 2.23
N GLY A 230 -5.21 23.64 2.23
CA GLY A 230 -5.52 22.89 1.03
C GLY A 230 -4.28 22.21 0.43
N LEU A 231 -4.37 21.75 -0.82
CA LEU A 231 -3.22 21.23 -1.56
C LEU A 231 -2.35 22.38 -2.14
N GLU A 232 -2.99 23.35 -2.77
CA GLU A 232 -2.32 24.56 -3.27
C GLU A 232 -2.78 25.78 -2.49
N SER A 233 -4.10 25.97 -2.37
CA SER A 233 -4.71 27.01 -1.54
C SER A 233 -6.17 26.70 -1.27
N PRO A 234 -6.79 27.20 -0.16
CA PRO A 234 -8.21 27.07 0.06
C PRO A 234 -9.00 27.98 -0.89
N THR A 235 -10.19 27.53 -1.29
CA THR A 235 -11.16 28.38 -1.99
C THR A 235 -11.92 29.18 -0.96
N ILE A 236 -11.96 30.52 -1.13
CA ILE A 236 -12.70 31.44 -0.26
C ILE A 236 -13.81 32.07 -1.07
N SER A 237 -15.05 32.01 -0.56
CA SER A 237 -16.24 32.58 -1.20
C SER A 237 -16.98 33.51 -0.25
N PRO A 238 -17.53 34.62 -0.73
CA PRO A 238 -18.38 35.52 0.09
C PRO A 238 -19.71 34.83 0.41
N LEU A 239 -20.18 35.05 1.63
CA LEU A 239 -21.54 34.68 2.02
C LEU A 239 -22.49 35.87 1.92
N GLN A 240 -23.81 35.61 1.88
CA GLN A 240 -24.82 36.65 1.97
C GLN A 240 -24.66 37.50 3.25
N LYS A 241 -24.19 36.88 4.34
CA LYS A 241 -23.82 37.58 5.58
C LYS A 241 -22.47 38.27 5.38
N PRO A 242 -22.38 39.61 5.39
CA PRO A 242 -21.23 40.36 4.92
C PRO A 242 -19.93 40.08 5.69
N ASP A 243 -20.04 39.79 7.01
CA ASP A 243 -18.88 39.55 7.90
C ASP A 243 -18.43 38.09 7.95
N TRP A 244 -18.97 37.25 7.11
CA TRP A 244 -18.64 35.82 7.03
C TRP A 244 -18.11 35.46 5.65
N ALA A 245 -17.33 34.38 5.62
CA ALA A 245 -16.84 33.74 4.39
C ALA A 245 -17.02 32.23 4.47
N ALA A 246 -17.32 31.61 3.35
CA ALA A 246 -17.25 30.16 3.18
C ALA A 246 -15.84 29.79 2.72
N VAL A 247 -15.29 28.72 3.26
CA VAL A 247 -13.98 28.19 2.90
C VAL A 247 -14.13 26.72 2.52
N ARG A 248 -13.48 26.33 1.42
CA ARG A 248 -13.32 24.94 1.00
C ARG A 248 -11.86 24.60 0.84
N ALA A 249 -11.42 23.49 1.45
CA ALA A 249 -10.06 23.02 1.36
C ALA A 249 -10.00 21.49 1.26
N MET A 250 -9.04 20.95 0.52
CA MET A 250 -8.68 19.55 0.62
C MET A 250 -7.77 19.35 1.84
N VAL A 251 -8.15 18.41 2.71
CA VAL A 251 -7.40 18.09 3.93
C VAL A 251 -7.20 16.58 4.04
N LEU A 252 -6.15 16.16 4.75
CA LEU A 252 -5.92 14.74 4.98
C LEU A 252 -7.06 14.14 5.82
N ARG A 253 -7.61 13.03 5.35
CA ARG A 253 -8.70 12.30 6.02
C ARG A 253 -8.38 11.98 7.49
N LYS A 254 -7.14 11.60 7.79
CA LYS A 254 -6.69 11.28 9.16
C LYS A 254 -6.73 12.47 10.12
N ASP A 255 -6.65 13.70 9.60
CA ASP A 255 -6.61 14.92 10.41
C ASP A 255 -8.00 15.56 10.58
N THR A 256 -9.03 15.03 9.92
CA THR A 256 -10.36 15.66 9.81
C THR A 256 -10.96 16.05 11.15
N ASN A 257 -11.04 15.12 12.11
CA ASN A 257 -11.67 15.41 13.41
C ASN A 257 -10.92 16.50 14.18
N ARG A 258 -9.60 16.44 14.22
CA ARG A 258 -8.77 17.48 14.86
C ARG A 258 -8.99 18.85 14.22
N LEU A 259 -9.00 18.91 12.89
CA LEU A 259 -9.23 20.16 12.15
C LEU A 259 -10.64 20.72 12.39
N MET A 260 -11.67 19.89 12.45
CA MET A 260 -13.04 20.31 12.76
C MET A 260 -13.13 20.94 14.15
N ASP A 261 -12.46 20.34 15.15
CA ASP A 261 -12.43 20.87 16.52
C ASP A 261 -11.69 22.22 16.61
N GLU A 262 -10.55 22.33 15.95
CA GLU A 262 -9.77 23.58 15.87
C GLU A 262 -10.56 24.71 15.18
N LEU A 263 -11.22 24.39 14.05
CA LEU A 263 -12.06 25.34 13.31
C LEU A 263 -13.26 25.79 14.15
N TRP A 264 -13.90 24.86 14.85
CA TRP A 264 -15.02 25.19 15.76
C TRP A 264 -14.59 26.17 16.86
N ALA A 265 -13.41 25.95 17.45
CA ALA A 265 -12.85 26.84 18.46
C ALA A 265 -12.53 28.24 17.91
N LEU A 266 -12.18 28.36 16.62
CA LEU A 266 -12.00 29.65 15.94
C LEU A 266 -13.30 30.34 15.56
N GLY A 267 -14.45 29.71 15.82
CA GLY A 267 -15.77 30.26 15.53
C GLY A 267 -16.37 29.82 14.20
N ALA A 268 -15.75 28.87 13.50
CA ALA A 268 -16.33 28.29 12.30
C ALA A 268 -17.64 27.55 12.62
N ARG A 269 -18.57 27.54 11.66
CA ARG A 269 -19.86 26.88 11.73
C ARG A 269 -20.15 26.20 10.39
N GLY A 270 -21.15 25.32 10.36
CA GLY A 270 -21.52 24.60 9.14
C GLY A 270 -20.37 23.75 8.60
N ILE A 271 -19.54 23.17 9.50
CA ILE A 271 -18.36 22.39 9.10
C ILE A 271 -18.83 21.06 8.51
N LEU A 272 -18.54 20.84 7.24
CA LEU A 272 -18.96 19.65 6.47
C LEU A 272 -17.74 18.94 5.91
N VAL A 273 -17.80 17.61 5.90
CA VAL A 273 -16.79 16.73 5.29
C VAL A 273 -17.43 15.96 4.15
N THR A 274 -16.82 16.04 2.97
CA THR A 274 -17.29 15.34 1.77
C THR A 274 -16.18 14.43 1.23
N ASP A 275 -16.54 13.18 0.94
CA ASP A 275 -15.62 12.23 0.31
C ASP A 275 -15.32 12.62 -1.13
N ILE A 276 -14.05 12.45 -1.52
CA ILE A 276 -13.60 12.65 -2.89
C ILE A 276 -13.62 11.28 -3.58
N HIS A 277 -14.40 11.13 -4.65
CA HIS A 277 -14.46 9.87 -5.40
C HIS A 277 -13.31 9.73 -6.39
N ALA A 278 -12.87 10.83 -6.99
CA ALA A 278 -11.73 10.85 -7.93
C ALA A 278 -11.15 12.25 -8.01
N CYS A 279 -9.85 12.34 -8.22
CA CYS A 279 -9.18 13.60 -8.51
C CYS A 279 -8.12 13.42 -9.61
N ARG A 280 -7.61 14.53 -10.10
CA ARG A 280 -6.39 14.61 -10.96
C ARG A 280 -5.57 15.78 -10.43
N LEU A 281 -4.31 15.49 -10.15
CA LEU A 281 -3.35 16.47 -9.64
C LEU A 281 -2.23 16.62 -10.66
#